data_a07472faf40a1b2c419f5620ac1f60d1
#
_entry.id   a07472faf40a1b2c419f5620ac1f60d1
#
_cell.length_a   1.000
_cell.length_b   1.000
_cell.length_c   1.000
_cell.angle_alpha   90.00
_cell.angle_beta   90.00
_cell.angle_gamma   90.00
#
_symmetry.space_group_name_H-M   'P 1'
#
loop_
_entity.id
_entity.type
_entity.pdbx_description
1 polymer ?
#
loop_
_entity_poly.entity_id
_entity_poly.type
_entity_poly.pdbx_seq_one_letter_code
_entity_poly.pdbx_strand_id
1 'polypeptide(L)'
;MSDIMQGFPPAEQNRVSLANWRKAPYSHWAFHHVREIVPTAEIPNNPKDVWELEAGVMDISCLGLEKIMADTDSDAVVILHDNKLVHETYRNGMTANDPHILMSVSKSMLGLVAGTLVERGELAIDNLITKFVPELSDTAYAGATFRDLLDMRAGILFDEDYLATEGPIVDYRYAANWNPVPKNREPGDLRSFMSLLKTADGAHGDRFHYVSPNTDLLAWVFERASGIRYADLVSERLWQPLGAEAPGYITVDRIGGSRAAGGKCLLARDLARVGMMMANNGQRNGTQVIPSNWLEDIFYNGDPEAWRDGDFYEIMGRRDIHYRSKWYVKRGSEPLIFGVGIHGQFLFVDPIKKISIAWFSSQDIPLDGSRFEVTLKMVEEIRALI
;
A
#
# COMPACT_ATOMS: atom_id res chain seq x y z
N MET A 1 11.46 -3.85 26.47
CA MET A 1 11.15 -2.61 25.71
C MET A 1 12.45 -2.16 25.05
N SER A 2 12.43 -1.70 23.82
CA SER A 2 13.65 -1.23 23.16
C SER A 2 14.04 0.15 23.71
N ASP A 3 15.33 0.43 23.83
CA ASP A 3 15.84 1.76 24.25
C ASP A 3 15.75 2.80 23.13
N ILE A 4 15.20 2.43 21.95
CA ILE A 4 15.07 3.32 20.80
C ILE A 4 14.21 4.53 21.14
N MET A 5 14.76 5.72 20.86
CA MET A 5 14.16 7.04 21.15
C MET A 5 13.81 7.30 22.62
N GLN A 6 14.41 6.54 23.57
CA GLN A 6 14.23 6.76 25.00
C GLN A 6 15.31 7.68 25.57
N GLY A 7 14.91 8.50 26.55
CA GLY A 7 15.80 9.46 27.22
C GLY A 7 15.72 10.88 26.64
N PHE A 8 16.28 11.87 27.39
CA PHE A 8 16.17 13.31 27.10
C PHE A 8 17.54 14.01 27.15
N PRO A 9 18.33 14.00 26.08
CA PRO A 9 18.07 13.41 24.75
C PRO A 9 18.30 11.88 24.74
N PRO A 10 17.76 11.16 23.74
CA PRO A 10 18.10 9.75 23.52
C PRO A 10 19.60 9.59 23.24
N ALA A 11 20.18 8.47 23.68
CA ALA A 11 21.57 8.12 23.35
C ALA A 11 21.76 8.05 21.83
N GLU A 12 22.95 8.43 21.32
CA GLU A 12 23.19 8.58 19.87
C GLU A 12 22.86 7.32 19.09
N GLN A 13 23.29 6.14 19.59
CA GLN A 13 23.01 4.84 18.96
C GLN A 13 21.53 4.45 18.96
N ASN A 14 20.71 5.10 19.78
CA ASN A 14 19.27 4.81 19.90
C ASN A 14 18.39 5.82 19.15
N ARG A 15 19.01 6.78 18.42
CA ARG A 15 18.28 7.80 17.69
C ARG A 15 17.82 7.30 16.33
N VAL A 16 16.55 7.46 16.06
CA VAL A 16 15.99 7.29 14.72
C VAL A 16 16.28 8.54 13.88
N SER A 17 16.59 8.33 12.63
CA SER A 17 16.86 9.38 11.66
C SER A 17 16.45 8.92 10.25
N LEU A 18 16.44 9.84 9.28
CA LEU A 18 16.19 9.51 7.88
C LEU A 18 17.17 8.46 7.30
N ALA A 19 18.35 8.29 7.91
CA ALA A 19 19.37 7.35 7.45
C ALA A 19 19.12 5.90 7.92
N ASN A 20 18.34 5.69 8.99
CA ASN A 20 18.20 4.37 9.62
C ASN A 20 16.76 3.92 9.87
N TRP A 21 15.74 4.77 9.69
CA TRP A 21 14.36 4.51 10.09
C TRP A 21 13.72 3.24 9.51
N ARG A 22 14.23 2.71 8.38
CA ARG A 22 13.76 1.46 7.76
C ARG A 22 14.63 0.24 8.07
N LYS A 23 15.54 0.36 9.03
CA LYS A 23 16.44 -0.71 9.45
C LYS A 23 16.10 -1.14 10.88
N ALA A 24 16.10 -2.46 11.14
CA ALA A 24 15.98 -2.94 12.50
C ALA A 24 17.22 -2.53 13.33
N PRO A 25 17.08 -2.20 14.60
CA PRO A 25 15.83 -2.20 15.40
C PRO A 25 15.04 -0.89 15.32
N TYR A 26 15.51 0.12 14.56
CA TYR A 26 14.89 1.45 14.49
C TYR A 26 13.49 1.41 13.85
N SER A 27 13.27 0.48 12.91
CA SER A 27 11.98 0.31 12.22
C SER A 27 10.82 0.01 13.18
N HIS A 28 11.05 -0.70 14.27
CA HIS A 28 10.03 -1.01 15.28
C HIS A 28 9.38 0.24 15.90
N TRP A 29 10.15 1.31 16.07
CA TRP A 29 9.64 2.60 16.51
C TRP A 29 9.20 3.46 15.32
N ALA A 30 10.01 3.50 14.28
CA ALA A 30 9.86 4.44 13.18
C ALA A 30 8.57 4.25 12.38
N PHE A 31 8.11 3.00 12.20
CA PHE A 31 6.98 2.70 11.30
C PHE A 31 5.64 3.22 11.81
N HIS A 32 5.51 3.50 13.11
CA HIS A 32 4.36 4.20 13.68
C HIS A 32 4.67 5.62 14.19
N HIS A 33 5.86 6.19 13.80
CA HIS A 33 6.29 7.57 14.10
C HIS A 33 6.81 8.31 12.85
N VAL A 34 6.32 7.96 11.66
CA VAL A 34 6.87 8.46 10.38
C VAL A 34 6.81 9.99 10.27
N ARG A 35 5.80 10.63 10.85
CA ARG A 35 5.67 12.10 10.87
C ARG A 35 6.84 12.83 11.54
N GLU A 36 7.56 12.16 12.43
CA GLU A 36 8.72 12.72 13.12
C GLU A 36 10.00 12.63 12.28
N ILE A 37 9.96 11.90 11.14
CA ILE A 37 11.13 11.57 10.34
C ILE A 37 11.05 12.14 8.93
N VAL A 38 9.87 12.08 8.30
CA VAL A 38 9.63 12.45 6.91
C VAL A 38 8.49 13.47 6.84
N PRO A 39 8.57 14.51 6.00
CA PRO A 39 7.47 15.42 5.75
C PRO A 39 6.22 14.67 5.24
N THR A 40 5.05 15.08 5.71
CA THR A 40 3.77 14.43 5.38
C THR A 40 2.69 15.43 5.00
N ALA A 41 1.72 14.95 4.20
CA ALA A 41 0.44 15.60 3.99
C ALA A 41 -0.65 14.80 4.72
N GLU A 42 -1.56 15.48 5.37
CA GLU A 42 -2.70 14.86 6.03
C GLU A 42 -3.74 14.38 5.02
N ILE A 43 -4.41 13.26 5.33
CA ILE A 43 -5.59 12.74 4.66
C ILE A 43 -6.74 12.87 5.67
N PRO A 44 -7.48 13.99 5.67
CA PRO A 44 -8.54 14.22 6.64
C PRO A 44 -9.65 13.17 6.59
N ASN A 45 -10.15 12.76 7.75
CA ASN A 45 -11.39 12.00 7.90
C ASN A 45 -12.58 12.94 8.17
N ASN A 46 -13.78 12.38 8.29
CA ASN A 46 -14.96 13.09 8.77
C ASN A 46 -15.32 12.61 10.19
N PRO A 47 -14.92 13.31 11.27
CA PRO A 47 -15.17 12.85 12.64
C PRO A 47 -16.65 12.85 13.04
N LYS A 48 -17.55 13.41 12.20
CA LYS A 48 -19.00 13.40 12.43
C LYS A 48 -19.69 12.20 11.75
N ASP A 49 -18.97 11.43 10.93
CA ASP A 49 -19.51 10.31 10.20
C ASP A 49 -18.49 9.15 10.22
N VAL A 50 -18.22 8.61 11.41
CA VAL A 50 -17.33 7.46 11.61
C VAL A 50 -18.10 6.15 11.45
N TRP A 51 -17.48 5.19 10.78
CA TRP A 51 -17.99 3.81 10.76
C TRP A 51 -17.66 3.13 12.08
N GLU A 52 -18.58 3.19 13.03
CA GLU A 52 -18.43 2.52 14.30
C GLU A 52 -18.34 1.00 14.12
N LEU A 53 -17.36 0.38 14.76
CA LEU A 53 -17.16 -1.06 14.72
C LEU A 53 -17.75 -1.68 15.99
N GLU A 54 -18.85 -2.41 15.83
CA GLU A 54 -19.39 -3.22 16.93
C GLU A 54 -18.43 -4.37 17.26
N ALA A 55 -18.37 -4.73 18.54
CA ALA A 55 -17.64 -5.91 18.96
C ALA A 55 -18.35 -7.20 18.45
N GLY A 56 -17.57 -8.08 17.84
CA GLY A 56 -17.98 -9.43 17.47
C GLY A 56 -17.28 -10.48 18.32
N VAL A 57 -17.57 -11.75 18.04
CA VAL A 57 -16.92 -12.89 18.69
C VAL A 57 -16.41 -13.84 17.63
N MET A 58 -15.12 -14.18 17.71
CA MET A 58 -14.47 -15.24 16.94
C MET A 58 -13.44 -15.89 17.85
N ASP A 59 -13.56 -17.17 18.09
CA ASP A 59 -12.56 -17.90 18.90
C ASP A 59 -11.37 -18.30 18.02
N ILE A 60 -10.31 -17.51 18.10
CA ILE A 60 -9.04 -17.77 17.43
C ILE A 60 -7.96 -18.30 18.39
N SER A 61 -8.32 -18.61 19.63
CA SER A 61 -7.35 -19.00 20.67
C SER A 61 -6.55 -20.26 20.30
N CYS A 62 -7.14 -21.16 19.51
CA CYS A 62 -6.49 -22.40 19.07
C CYS A 62 -5.43 -22.19 17.97
N LEU A 63 -5.40 -21.01 17.30
CA LEU A 63 -4.53 -20.77 16.15
C LEU A 63 -3.09 -20.37 16.51
N GLY A 64 -2.84 -19.99 17.77
CA GLY A 64 -1.51 -19.56 18.21
C GLY A 64 -1.05 -18.24 17.55
N LEU A 65 -1.96 -17.30 17.25
CA LEU A 65 -1.70 -16.04 16.58
C LEU A 65 -0.58 -15.23 17.24
N GLU A 66 -0.53 -15.17 18.57
CA GLU A 66 0.52 -14.45 19.33
C GLU A 66 1.93 -14.96 19.00
N LYS A 67 2.09 -16.27 18.86
CA LYS A 67 3.38 -16.85 18.46
C LYS A 67 3.75 -16.45 17.03
N ILE A 68 2.80 -16.51 16.10
CA ILE A 68 3.02 -16.12 14.70
C ILE A 68 3.38 -14.63 14.62
N MET A 69 2.67 -13.77 15.36
CA MET A 69 3.01 -12.35 15.42
C MET A 69 4.43 -12.11 15.95
N ALA A 70 4.88 -12.90 16.93
CA ALA A 70 6.25 -12.82 17.43
C ALA A 70 7.28 -13.27 16.37
N ASP A 71 7.02 -14.39 15.70
CA ASP A 71 7.91 -14.96 14.68
C ASP A 71 8.00 -14.10 13.42
N THR A 72 7.00 -13.26 13.16
CA THR A 72 6.92 -12.39 11.98
C THR A 72 7.16 -10.90 12.28
N ASP A 73 7.67 -10.56 13.47
CA ASP A 73 7.89 -9.18 13.95
C ASP A 73 6.66 -8.29 13.71
N SER A 74 5.46 -8.82 14.01
CA SER A 74 4.21 -8.11 13.77
C SER A 74 3.93 -7.09 14.88
N ASP A 75 3.44 -5.92 14.45
CA ASP A 75 3.12 -4.77 15.30
C ASP A 75 1.63 -4.69 15.61
N ALA A 76 0.77 -5.06 14.65
CA ALA A 76 -0.67 -5.10 14.84
C ALA A 76 -1.36 -6.12 13.93
N VAL A 77 -2.42 -6.73 14.45
CA VAL A 77 -3.40 -7.51 13.67
C VAL A 77 -4.79 -7.06 14.07
N VAL A 78 -5.62 -6.68 13.08
CA VAL A 78 -7.02 -6.34 13.27
C VAL A 78 -7.87 -7.18 12.32
N ILE A 79 -8.87 -7.88 12.84
CA ILE A 79 -9.76 -8.75 12.09
C ILE A 79 -11.19 -8.23 12.21
N LEU A 80 -11.80 -7.95 11.06
CA LEU A 80 -13.22 -7.71 10.94
C LEU A 80 -13.90 -8.90 10.27
N HIS A 81 -15.04 -9.30 10.78
CA HIS A 81 -15.94 -10.28 10.17
C HIS A 81 -17.37 -9.77 10.22
N ASP A 82 -18.04 -9.76 9.07
CA ASP A 82 -19.43 -9.30 8.92
C ASP A 82 -19.69 -7.95 9.61
N ASN A 83 -18.84 -6.96 9.32
CA ASN A 83 -18.85 -5.59 9.84
C ASN A 83 -18.53 -5.44 11.34
N LYS A 84 -18.12 -6.50 12.02
CA LYS A 84 -17.80 -6.49 13.45
C LYS A 84 -16.29 -6.65 13.68
N LEU A 85 -15.79 -5.98 14.70
CA LEU A 85 -14.43 -6.17 15.20
C LEU A 85 -14.39 -7.45 16.04
N VAL A 86 -13.76 -8.50 15.51
CA VAL A 86 -13.69 -9.81 16.18
C VAL A 86 -12.34 -10.07 16.85
N HIS A 87 -11.30 -9.37 16.44
CA HIS A 87 -9.99 -9.43 17.08
C HIS A 87 -9.16 -8.19 16.80
N GLU A 88 -8.40 -7.74 17.78
CA GLU A 88 -7.31 -6.78 17.61
C GLU A 88 -6.20 -7.03 18.62
N THR A 89 -4.96 -6.93 18.16
CA THR A 89 -3.76 -7.04 18.99
C THR A 89 -2.72 -6.04 18.50
N TYR A 90 -2.04 -5.40 19.45
CA TYR A 90 -0.97 -4.42 19.21
C TYR A 90 0.26 -4.78 20.02
N ARG A 91 1.47 -4.61 19.42
CA ARG A 91 2.76 -4.99 19.98
C ARG A 91 3.81 -3.91 19.73
N ASN A 92 5.02 -4.13 20.21
CA ASN A 92 6.20 -3.29 19.96
C ASN A 92 6.00 -1.79 20.31
N GLY A 93 5.13 -1.50 21.29
CA GLY A 93 4.81 -0.14 21.71
C GLY A 93 3.73 0.54 20.90
N MET A 94 3.24 -0.07 19.82
CA MET A 94 2.11 0.43 19.04
C MET A 94 0.80 0.27 19.80
N THR A 95 -0.11 1.22 19.64
CA THR A 95 -1.48 1.22 20.18
C THR A 95 -2.50 1.33 19.03
N ALA A 96 -3.78 1.19 19.39
CA ALA A 96 -4.89 1.36 18.42
C ALA A 96 -4.95 2.76 17.78
N ASN A 97 -4.32 3.75 18.41
CA ASN A 97 -4.34 5.16 17.97
C ASN A 97 -3.08 5.56 17.16
N ASP A 98 -2.16 4.63 16.93
CA ASP A 98 -0.93 4.92 16.22
C ASP A 98 -1.06 4.56 14.73
N PRO A 99 -1.00 5.55 13.81
CA PRO A 99 -0.95 5.28 12.38
C PRO A 99 0.37 4.61 12.02
N HIS A 100 0.31 3.47 11.35
CA HIS A 100 1.46 2.72 10.88
C HIS A 100 1.65 2.88 9.37
N ILE A 101 2.91 2.87 8.89
CA ILE A 101 3.20 2.95 7.47
C ILE A 101 2.74 1.70 6.73
N LEU A 102 2.06 1.89 5.61
CA LEU A 102 1.52 0.80 4.80
C LEU A 102 2.51 0.20 3.81
N MET A 103 3.65 0.86 3.61
CA MET A 103 4.51 0.52 2.48
C MET A 103 3.68 0.33 1.20
N SER A 104 3.91 -0.74 0.43
CA SER A 104 3.23 -0.90 -0.87
C SER A 104 1.73 -1.21 -0.81
N VAL A 105 1.14 -1.51 0.35
CA VAL A 105 -0.33 -1.52 0.49
C VAL A 105 -0.93 -0.14 0.16
N SER A 106 -0.14 0.92 0.25
CA SER A 106 -0.50 2.27 -0.25
C SER A 106 -0.94 2.28 -1.71
N LYS A 107 -0.35 1.40 -2.55
CA LYS A 107 -0.69 1.26 -3.97
C LYS A 107 -2.13 0.75 -4.15
N SER A 108 -2.51 -0.19 -3.30
CA SER A 108 -3.87 -0.76 -3.32
C SER A 108 -4.93 0.31 -3.02
N MET A 109 -4.64 1.22 -2.09
CA MET A 109 -5.51 2.37 -1.81
C MET A 109 -5.64 3.31 -3.03
N LEU A 110 -4.56 3.52 -3.79
CA LEU A 110 -4.60 4.29 -5.03
C LEU A 110 -5.49 3.59 -6.07
N GLY A 111 -5.38 2.26 -6.17
CA GLY A 111 -6.21 1.45 -7.07
C GLY A 111 -7.72 1.60 -6.81
N LEU A 112 -8.14 1.80 -5.55
CA LEU A 112 -9.55 2.07 -5.22
C LEU A 112 -9.96 3.47 -5.66
N VAL A 113 -9.15 4.49 -5.38
CA VAL A 113 -9.41 5.88 -5.80
C VAL A 113 -9.50 5.98 -7.32
N ALA A 114 -8.70 5.20 -8.07
CA ALA A 114 -8.77 5.12 -9.53
C ALA A 114 -10.19 4.83 -10.05
N GLY A 115 -10.89 3.89 -9.40
CA GLY A 115 -12.26 3.53 -9.76
C GLY A 115 -13.23 4.70 -9.67
N THR A 116 -13.06 5.57 -8.68
CA THR A 116 -13.93 6.76 -8.52
C THR A 116 -13.69 7.81 -9.62
N LEU A 117 -12.44 7.95 -10.07
CA LEU A 117 -12.10 8.85 -11.18
C LEU A 117 -12.65 8.34 -12.53
N VAL A 118 -12.57 7.02 -12.74
CA VAL A 118 -13.13 6.38 -13.95
C VAL A 118 -14.65 6.50 -13.98
N GLU A 119 -15.34 6.22 -12.87
CA GLU A 119 -16.80 6.33 -12.80
C GLU A 119 -17.30 7.76 -13.07
N ARG A 120 -16.55 8.77 -12.63
CA ARG A 120 -16.88 10.18 -12.89
C ARG A 120 -16.48 10.67 -14.28
N GLY A 121 -15.85 9.82 -15.10
CA GLY A 121 -15.36 10.20 -16.42
C GLY A 121 -14.17 11.18 -16.39
N GLU A 122 -13.53 11.36 -15.24
CA GLU A 122 -12.33 12.19 -15.09
C GLU A 122 -11.10 11.52 -15.76
N LEU A 123 -11.12 10.17 -15.82
CA LEU A 123 -10.13 9.32 -16.49
C LEU A 123 -10.83 8.17 -17.24
N ALA A 124 -10.22 7.74 -18.36
CA ALA A 124 -10.55 6.48 -19.01
C ALA A 124 -9.34 5.52 -18.95
N ILE A 125 -9.59 4.22 -18.83
CA ILE A 125 -8.54 3.21 -18.62
C ILE A 125 -7.54 3.10 -19.78
N ASP A 126 -7.95 3.50 -20.98
CA ASP A 126 -7.17 3.52 -22.22
C ASP A 126 -6.49 4.87 -22.47
N ASN A 127 -6.69 5.87 -21.62
CA ASN A 127 -6.01 7.15 -21.79
C ASN A 127 -4.50 6.97 -21.68
N LEU A 128 -3.78 7.58 -22.61
CA LEU A 128 -2.32 7.66 -22.52
C LEU A 128 -1.90 8.54 -21.33
N ILE A 129 -0.89 8.10 -20.61
CA ILE A 129 -0.34 8.84 -19.47
C ILE A 129 0.15 10.22 -19.92
N THR A 130 0.77 10.31 -21.09
CA THR A 130 1.29 11.56 -21.68
C THR A 130 0.21 12.58 -22.05
N LYS A 131 -1.07 12.18 -22.10
CA LYS A 131 -2.20 13.13 -22.22
C LYS A 131 -2.29 14.04 -20.97
N PHE A 132 -1.98 13.54 -19.80
CA PHE A 132 -2.05 14.28 -18.53
C PHE A 132 -0.68 14.82 -18.12
N VAL A 133 0.39 14.10 -18.48
CA VAL A 133 1.78 14.46 -18.15
C VAL A 133 2.61 14.46 -19.46
N PRO A 134 2.40 15.47 -20.33
CA PRO A 134 3.11 15.56 -21.62
C PRO A 134 4.62 15.71 -21.46
N GLU A 135 5.10 16.13 -20.29
CA GLU A 135 6.51 16.21 -19.92
C GLU A 135 7.24 14.86 -20.01
N LEU A 136 6.50 13.76 -20.02
CA LEU A 136 7.05 12.39 -20.13
C LEU A 136 7.02 11.80 -21.55
N SER A 137 6.71 12.61 -22.57
CA SER A 137 6.62 12.12 -23.96
C SER A 137 7.95 11.58 -24.53
N ASP A 138 9.10 12.04 -23.98
CA ASP A 138 10.43 11.59 -24.36
C ASP A 138 11.02 10.57 -23.35
N THR A 139 10.16 9.85 -22.64
CA THR A 139 10.55 8.81 -21.67
C THR A 139 10.01 7.45 -22.06
N ALA A 140 10.38 6.42 -21.31
CA ALA A 140 9.83 5.08 -21.48
C ALA A 140 8.32 4.98 -21.19
N TYR A 141 7.70 6.05 -20.65
CA TYR A 141 6.25 6.12 -20.47
C TYR A 141 5.47 6.53 -21.72
N ALA A 142 6.17 6.91 -22.83
CA ALA A 142 5.52 7.22 -24.09
C ALA A 142 4.74 6.01 -24.62
N GLY A 143 3.43 6.19 -24.83
CA GLY A 143 2.54 5.09 -25.29
C GLY A 143 1.93 4.25 -24.17
N ALA A 144 2.38 4.37 -22.93
CA ALA A 144 1.76 3.69 -21.78
C ALA A 144 0.36 4.23 -21.51
N THR A 145 -0.59 3.33 -21.27
CA THR A 145 -1.95 3.67 -20.85
C THR A 145 -2.08 3.73 -19.33
N PHE A 146 -3.18 4.33 -18.88
CA PHE A 146 -3.55 4.31 -17.48
C PHE A 146 -3.69 2.88 -16.95
N ARG A 147 -4.25 1.96 -17.74
CA ARG A 147 -4.38 0.52 -17.41
C ARG A 147 -3.02 -0.15 -17.21
N ASP A 148 -2.06 0.11 -18.10
CA ASP A 148 -0.72 -0.50 -18.00
C ASP A 148 -0.04 -0.14 -16.68
N LEU A 149 -0.17 1.11 -16.24
CA LEU A 149 0.40 1.53 -14.95
C LEU A 149 -0.37 0.94 -13.76
N LEU A 150 -1.70 0.86 -13.84
CA LEU A 150 -2.54 0.28 -12.78
C LEU A 150 -2.21 -1.19 -12.55
N ASP A 151 -2.05 -1.94 -13.62
CA ASP A 151 -1.85 -3.40 -13.56
C ASP A 151 -0.36 -3.78 -13.47
N MET A 152 0.55 -2.80 -13.29
CA MET A 152 2.00 -3.02 -13.28
C MET A 152 2.48 -3.75 -14.55
N ARG A 153 2.04 -3.28 -15.71
CA ARG A 153 2.37 -3.82 -17.03
C ARG A 153 3.01 -2.78 -17.97
N ALA A 154 3.49 -1.67 -17.40
CA ALA A 154 4.25 -0.71 -18.17
C ALA A 154 5.69 -1.21 -18.33
N GLY A 155 6.15 -1.32 -19.59
CA GLY A 155 7.49 -1.80 -19.92
C GLY A 155 8.57 -0.74 -19.67
N ILE A 156 8.88 -0.49 -18.38
CA ILE A 156 9.86 0.50 -17.93
C ILE A 156 11.05 -0.23 -17.31
N LEU A 157 12.27 0.02 -17.78
CA LEU A 157 13.46 -0.56 -17.15
C LEU A 157 13.67 0.08 -15.77
N PHE A 158 13.32 -0.66 -14.75
CA PHE A 158 13.51 -0.27 -13.35
C PHE A 158 13.58 -1.51 -12.47
N ASP A 159 14.65 -1.64 -11.70
CA ASP A 159 14.83 -2.74 -10.76
C ASP A 159 14.39 -2.33 -9.35
N GLU A 160 13.50 -3.11 -8.75
CA GLU A 160 13.01 -2.94 -7.37
C GLU A 160 13.87 -3.68 -6.35
N ASP A 161 15.19 -3.76 -6.51
CA ASP A 161 16.08 -4.31 -5.48
C ASP A 161 16.06 -3.43 -4.21
N TYR A 162 15.30 -3.87 -3.23
CA TYR A 162 15.18 -3.15 -1.96
C TYR A 162 16.45 -3.15 -1.11
N LEU A 163 17.41 -4.01 -1.39
CA LEU A 163 18.71 -4.08 -0.69
C LEU A 163 19.80 -3.28 -1.39
N ALA A 164 19.55 -2.80 -2.60
CA ALA A 164 20.51 -1.99 -3.35
C ALA A 164 20.95 -0.75 -2.58
N THR A 165 22.25 -0.47 -2.66
CA THR A 165 22.93 0.69 -2.06
C THR A 165 23.25 1.79 -3.07
N GLU A 166 23.06 1.51 -4.37
CA GLU A 166 23.27 2.42 -5.50
C GLU A 166 22.26 2.12 -6.62
N GLY A 167 22.22 2.94 -7.65
CA GLY A 167 21.36 2.76 -8.82
C GLY A 167 19.99 3.43 -8.69
N PRO A 168 19.11 3.23 -9.70
CA PRO A 168 17.87 3.99 -9.84
C PRO A 168 16.93 3.91 -8.63
N ILE A 169 16.85 2.77 -7.94
CA ILE A 169 16.00 2.65 -6.76
C ILE A 169 16.49 3.50 -5.58
N VAL A 170 17.82 3.69 -5.45
CA VAL A 170 18.39 4.57 -4.42
C VAL A 170 18.13 6.03 -4.79
N ASP A 171 18.26 6.38 -6.06
CA ASP A 171 17.92 7.71 -6.59
C ASP A 171 16.45 8.04 -6.36
N TYR A 172 15.58 7.08 -6.56
CA TYR A 172 14.16 7.19 -6.27
C TYR A 172 13.87 7.40 -4.77
N ARG A 173 14.64 6.76 -3.87
CA ARG A 173 14.52 7.02 -2.42
C ARG A 173 14.97 8.43 -2.06
N TYR A 174 15.98 8.99 -2.74
CA TYR A 174 16.36 10.41 -2.58
C TYR A 174 15.26 11.34 -3.08
N ALA A 175 14.72 11.05 -4.26
CA ALA A 175 13.62 11.83 -4.85
C ALA A 175 12.36 11.81 -3.95
N ALA A 176 12.05 10.67 -3.34
CA ALA A 176 10.94 10.50 -2.39
C ALA A 176 11.20 11.12 -1.01
N ASN A 177 12.36 11.72 -0.76
CA ASN A 177 12.78 12.22 0.55
C ASN A 177 12.78 11.14 1.67
N TRP A 178 13.12 9.89 1.29
CA TRP A 178 13.19 8.74 2.19
C TRP A 178 14.59 8.35 2.62
N ASN A 179 15.61 8.92 1.97
CA ASN A 179 17.01 8.81 2.31
C ASN A 179 17.64 10.21 2.41
N PRO A 180 18.65 10.41 3.28
CA PRO A 180 19.41 11.64 3.29
C PRO A 180 20.20 11.78 1.98
N VAL A 181 19.99 12.90 1.28
CA VAL A 181 20.70 13.18 0.02
C VAL A 181 22.18 13.47 0.32
N PRO A 182 23.13 12.84 -0.38
CA PRO A 182 24.55 13.14 -0.25
C PRO A 182 24.86 14.62 -0.52
N LYS A 183 25.85 15.19 0.18
CA LYS A 183 26.21 16.62 0.08
C LYS A 183 26.61 17.09 -1.32
N ASN A 184 27.13 16.17 -2.13
CA ASN A 184 27.61 16.41 -3.49
C ASN A 184 26.55 16.13 -4.57
N ARG A 185 25.29 15.92 -4.16
CA ARG A 185 24.19 15.60 -5.07
C ARG A 185 23.08 16.65 -4.94
N GLU A 186 22.60 17.14 -6.09
CA GLU A 186 21.40 17.96 -6.11
C GLU A 186 20.17 17.14 -5.72
N PRO A 187 19.34 17.65 -4.80
CA PRO A 187 18.14 16.97 -4.42
C PRO A 187 17.09 17.04 -5.53
N GLY A 188 16.65 15.86 -5.99
CA GLY A 188 15.50 15.73 -6.90
C GLY A 188 14.16 15.63 -6.14
N ASP A 189 13.11 15.44 -6.91
CA ASP A 189 11.74 15.15 -6.45
C ASP A 189 11.15 14.01 -7.28
N LEU A 190 9.97 13.50 -6.90
CA LEU A 190 9.34 12.36 -7.58
C LEU A 190 9.04 12.66 -9.06
N ARG A 191 8.61 13.88 -9.39
CA ARG A 191 8.24 14.25 -10.76
C ARG A 191 9.46 14.36 -11.66
N SER A 192 10.53 15.02 -11.18
CA SER A 192 11.80 15.08 -11.92
C SER A 192 12.44 13.71 -12.09
N PHE A 193 12.29 12.82 -11.11
CA PHE A 193 12.78 11.43 -11.23
C PHE A 193 12.12 10.67 -12.37
N MET A 194 10.80 10.80 -12.58
CA MET A 194 10.09 10.15 -13.69
C MET A 194 10.69 10.47 -15.05
N SER A 195 11.20 11.69 -15.22
CA SER A 195 11.85 12.16 -16.46
C SER A 195 13.19 11.47 -16.76
N LEU A 196 13.77 10.78 -15.78
CA LEU A 196 15.02 10.03 -15.93
C LEU A 196 14.78 8.60 -16.45
N LEU A 197 13.55 8.08 -16.40
CA LEU A 197 13.21 6.74 -16.83
C LEU A 197 13.04 6.69 -18.36
N LYS A 198 14.16 6.63 -19.08
CA LYS A 198 14.21 6.73 -20.55
C LYS A 198 14.23 5.37 -21.27
N THR A 199 14.58 4.30 -20.56
CA THR A 199 14.81 2.98 -21.16
C THR A 199 13.58 2.11 -20.97
N ALA A 200 13.10 1.53 -22.07
CA ALA A 200 12.03 0.54 -22.04
C ALA A 200 12.55 -0.86 -21.68
N ASP A 201 11.67 -1.65 -21.07
CA ASP A 201 11.85 -3.08 -20.79
C ASP A 201 10.63 -3.86 -21.30
N GLY A 202 10.60 -4.14 -22.60
CA GLY A 202 9.47 -4.78 -23.26
C GLY A 202 8.37 -3.79 -23.69
N ALA A 203 7.25 -4.33 -24.16
CA ALA A 203 6.09 -3.57 -24.56
C ALA A 203 5.19 -3.24 -23.34
N HIS A 204 4.45 -2.13 -23.43
CA HIS A 204 3.38 -1.86 -22.48
C HIS A 204 2.24 -2.88 -22.69
N GLY A 205 1.62 -3.32 -21.59
CA GLY A 205 0.58 -4.33 -21.61
C GLY A 205 1.07 -5.78 -21.63
N ASP A 206 2.37 -6.01 -21.63
CA ASP A 206 3.01 -7.34 -21.59
C ASP A 206 2.91 -8.00 -20.20
N ARG A 207 4.00 -8.52 -19.68
CA ARG A 207 4.10 -9.20 -18.39
C ARG A 207 3.87 -8.27 -17.20
N PHE A 208 3.56 -8.84 -16.06
CA PHE A 208 3.60 -8.13 -14.79
C PHE A 208 5.05 -7.74 -14.46
N HIS A 209 5.29 -6.45 -14.35
CA HIS A 209 6.58 -5.88 -13.99
C HIS A 209 6.42 -4.81 -12.91
N TYR A 210 6.91 -5.13 -11.71
CA TYR A 210 6.66 -4.33 -10.53
C TYR A 210 7.56 -3.10 -10.47
N VAL A 211 7.01 -1.93 -10.79
CA VAL A 211 7.71 -0.64 -10.83
C VAL A 211 6.99 0.36 -9.94
N SER A 212 7.53 0.65 -8.75
CA SER A 212 6.93 1.60 -7.80
C SER A 212 6.73 3.00 -8.37
N PRO A 213 7.67 3.58 -9.16
CA PRO A 213 7.48 4.85 -9.85
C PRO A 213 6.15 4.98 -10.60
N ASN A 214 5.64 3.90 -11.21
CA ASN A 214 4.35 3.90 -11.91
C ASN A 214 3.19 4.36 -11.01
N THR A 215 3.25 4.09 -9.72
CA THR A 215 2.18 4.47 -8.79
C THR A 215 2.28 5.95 -8.37
N ASP A 216 3.49 6.46 -8.17
CA ASP A 216 3.66 7.89 -7.88
C ASP A 216 3.30 8.74 -9.11
N LEU A 217 3.60 8.24 -10.32
CA LEU A 217 3.15 8.85 -11.56
C LEU A 217 1.62 8.84 -11.68
N LEU A 218 0.96 7.75 -11.31
CA LEU A 218 -0.52 7.71 -11.27
C LEU A 218 -1.10 8.76 -10.32
N ALA A 219 -0.48 8.99 -9.16
CA ALA A 219 -0.92 10.06 -8.26
C ALA A 219 -0.82 11.44 -8.92
N TRP A 220 0.27 11.71 -9.65
CA TRP A 220 0.41 12.94 -10.44
C TRP A 220 -0.62 13.05 -11.57
N VAL A 221 -0.91 11.95 -12.28
CA VAL A 221 -1.99 11.89 -13.28
C VAL A 221 -3.35 12.20 -12.63
N PHE A 222 -3.63 11.66 -11.44
CA PHE A 222 -4.87 11.93 -10.73
C PHE A 222 -5.03 13.40 -10.37
N GLU A 223 -3.95 14.04 -9.88
CA GLU A 223 -3.93 15.48 -9.60
C GLU A 223 -4.24 16.30 -10.85
N ARG A 224 -3.64 15.93 -12.00
CA ARG A 224 -3.87 16.63 -13.28
C ARG A 224 -5.27 16.41 -13.84
N ALA A 225 -5.84 15.22 -13.65
CA ALA A 225 -7.18 14.88 -14.13
C ALA A 225 -8.29 15.52 -13.29
N SER A 226 -8.13 15.51 -11.96
CA SER A 226 -9.16 16.00 -11.04
C SER A 226 -8.99 17.47 -10.66
N GLY A 227 -7.79 18.03 -10.79
CA GLY A 227 -7.44 19.36 -10.26
C GLY A 227 -7.31 19.41 -8.72
N ILE A 228 -7.31 18.24 -8.05
CA ILE A 228 -7.28 18.10 -6.58
C ILE A 228 -5.93 17.47 -6.19
N ARG A 229 -5.29 17.98 -5.13
CA ARG A 229 -4.07 17.39 -4.57
C ARG A 229 -4.33 15.95 -4.12
N TYR A 230 -3.38 15.04 -4.35
CA TYR A 230 -3.61 13.61 -4.15
C TYR A 230 -4.07 13.24 -2.71
N ALA A 231 -3.50 13.85 -1.67
CA ALA A 231 -3.93 13.59 -0.29
C ALA A 231 -5.40 14.01 -0.05
N ASP A 232 -5.81 15.16 -0.59
CA ASP A 232 -7.18 15.67 -0.49
C ASP A 232 -8.14 14.83 -1.33
N LEU A 233 -7.69 14.36 -2.49
CA LEU A 233 -8.46 13.45 -3.34
C LEU A 233 -8.73 12.11 -2.64
N VAL A 234 -7.72 11.52 -1.99
CA VAL A 234 -7.89 10.31 -1.17
C VAL A 234 -8.87 10.54 -0.03
N SER A 235 -8.79 11.72 0.62
CA SER A 235 -9.75 12.11 1.66
C SER A 235 -11.17 12.17 1.13
N GLU A 236 -11.39 12.92 0.05
CA GLU A 236 -12.73 13.16 -0.53
C GLU A 236 -13.35 11.89 -1.12
N ARG A 237 -12.54 11.07 -1.81
CA ARG A 237 -13.06 9.94 -2.62
C ARG A 237 -13.07 8.61 -1.87
N LEU A 238 -12.29 8.47 -0.80
CA LEU A 238 -12.18 7.21 -0.06
C LEU A 238 -12.33 7.42 1.45
N TRP A 239 -11.52 8.28 2.06
CA TRP A 239 -11.32 8.27 3.50
C TRP A 239 -12.54 8.78 4.29
N GLN A 240 -13.11 9.91 3.86
CA GLN A 240 -14.34 10.45 4.45
C GLN A 240 -15.57 9.56 4.16
N PRO A 241 -15.84 9.13 2.89
CA PRO A 241 -16.97 8.24 2.62
C PRO A 241 -16.85 6.87 3.29
N LEU A 242 -15.63 6.36 3.51
CA LEU A 242 -15.39 5.14 4.29
C LEU A 242 -15.84 5.28 5.74
N GLY A 243 -15.84 6.49 6.30
CA GLY A 243 -16.03 6.71 7.72
C GLY A 243 -14.85 6.30 8.56
N ALA A 244 -13.64 6.64 8.11
CA ALA A 244 -12.42 6.40 8.89
C ALA A 244 -12.48 7.08 10.26
N GLU A 245 -11.99 6.38 11.31
CA GLU A 245 -12.07 6.90 12.68
C GLU A 245 -11.05 8.02 12.95
N ALA A 246 -9.93 8.01 12.21
CA ALA A 246 -8.89 9.03 12.35
C ALA A 246 -8.39 9.55 11.00
N PRO A 247 -7.78 10.75 10.97
CA PRO A 247 -7.06 11.19 9.78
C PRO A 247 -5.87 10.27 9.50
N GLY A 248 -5.72 9.87 8.24
CA GLY A 248 -4.48 9.27 7.75
C GLY A 248 -3.47 10.35 7.36
N TYR A 249 -2.29 9.93 6.93
CA TYR A 249 -1.33 10.83 6.29
C TYR A 249 -0.48 10.09 5.26
N ILE A 250 0.18 10.86 4.40
CA ILE A 250 1.07 10.33 3.37
C ILE A 250 2.38 11.10 3.36
N THR A 251 3.52 10.41 3.24
CA THR A 251 4.80 11.09 3.09
C THR A 251 4.86 11.84 1.76
N VAL A 252 5.53 12.99 1.75
CA VAL A 252 5.70 13.82 0.57
C VAL A 252 7.17 14.10 0.28
N ASP A 253 7.48 14.30 -0.98
CA ASP A 253 8.78 14.79 -1.40
C ASP A 253 8.95 16.29 -1.06
N ARG A 254 10.10 16.87 -1.45
CA ARG A 254 10.44 18.26 -1.09
C ARG A 254 9.64 19.34 -1.80
N ILE A 255 8.85 18.98 -2.82
CA ILE A 255 7.92 19.89 -3.51
C ILE A 255 6.45 19.57 -3.20
N GLY A 256 6.19 18.64 -2.27
CA GLY A 256 4.86 18.24 -1.85
C GLY A 256 4.23 17.13 -2.70
N GLY A 257 4.98 16.50 -3.60
CA GLY A 257 4.54 15.33 -4.35
C GLY A 257 4.33 14.13 -3.41
N SER A 258 3.17 13.49 -3.50
CA SER A 258 2.79 12.38 -2.61
C SER A 258 3.51 11.10 -2.99
N ARG A 259 4.09 10.41 -1.99
CA ARG A 259 4.68 9.07 -2.12
C ARG A 259 3.57 8.00 -2.14
N ALA A 260 2.75 8.00 -3.19
CA ALA A 260 1.58 7.13 -3.31
C ALA A 260 1.93 5.64 -3.35
N ALA A 261 3.14 5.33 -3.81
CA ALA A 261 3.61 3.95 -3.91
C ALA A 261 3.95 3.30 -2.56
N GLY A 262 4.05 4.08 -1.46
CA GLY A 262 4.47 3.46 -0.20
C GLY A 262 4.30 4.31 1.05
N GLY A 263 3.94 5.58 0.94
CA GLY A 263 4.05 6.55 2.01
C GLY A 263 2.81 6.76 2.86
N LYS A 264 1.70 6.04 2.64
CA LYS A 264 0.50 6.18 3.48
C LYS A 264 0.72 5.57 4.85
N CYS A 265 0.21 6.25 5.87
CA CYS A 265 0.18 5.81 7.26
C CYS A 265 -1.24 5.91 7.78
N LEU A 266 -1.79 4.79 8.26
CA LEU A 266 -3.18 4.64 8.66
C LEU A 266 -3.28 3.84 9.96
N LEU A 267 -4.39 3.98 10.68
CA LEU A 267 -4.71 3.06 11.77
C LEU A 267 -5.02 1.66 11.24
N ALA A 268 -4.67 0.63 11.99
CA ALA A 268 -4.95 -0.76 11.63
C ALA A 268 -6.46 -1.01 11.48
N ARG A 269 -7.28 -0.45 12.37
CA ARG A 269 -8.75 -0.53 12.28
C ARG A 269 -9.28 0.13 11.00
N ASP A 270 -8.72 1.27 10.59
CA ASP A 270 -9.16 1.95 9.37
C ASP A 270 -8.74 1.20 8.11
N LEU A 271 -7.55 0.57 8.10
CA LEU A 271 -7.17 -0.32 7.01
C LEU A 271 -8.11 -1.54 6.95
N ALA A 272 -8.49 -2.10 8.10
CA ALA A 272 -9.48 -3.19 8.15
C ALA A 272 -10.87 -2.75 7.65
N ARG A 273 -11.31 -1.50 7.92
CA ARG A 273 -12.54 -0.92 7.33
C ARG A 273 -12.47 -0.86 5.81
N VAL A 274 -11.32 -0.50 5.23
CA VAL A 274 -11.15 -0.53 3.76
C VAL A 274 -11.41 -1.94 3.23
N GLY A 275 -10.81 -2.96 3.82
CA GLY A 275 -11.04 -4.34 3.40
C GLY A 275 -12.48 -4.80 3.59
N MET A 276 -13.13 -4.41 4.68
CA MET A 276 -14.54 -4.75 4.93
C MET A 276 -15.47 -4.04 3.93
N MET A 277 -15.21 -2.78 3.60
CA MET A 277 -15.92 -2.07 2.54
C MET A 277 -15.80 -2.80 1.20
N MET A 278 -14.60 -3.29 0.85
CA MET A 278 -14.40 -4.11 -0.36
C MET A 278 -15.17 -5.42 -0.28
N ALA A 279 -15.14 -6.13 0.86
CA ALA A 279 -15.91 -7.35 1.08
C ALA A 279 -17.42 -7.11 0.95
N ASN A 280 -17.89 -5.90 1.24
CA ASN A 280 -19.26 -5.45 1.05
C ASN A 280 -19.53 -4.84 -0.34
N ASN A 281 -18.76 -5.26 -1.34
CA ASN A 281 -18.93 -4.80 -2.72
C ASN A 281 -18.85 -3.26 -2.89
N GLY A 282 -17.93 -2.64 -2.14
CA GLY A 282 -17.68 -1.20 -2.19
C GLY A 282 -18.61 -0.35 -1.34
N GLN A 283 -19.41 -0.96 -0.46
CA GLN A 283 -20.42 -0.27 0.33
C GLN A 283 -20.03 -0.14 1.81
N ARG A 284 -20.41 0.98 2.38
CA ARG A 284 -20.49 1.23 3.81
C ARG A 284 -21.92 1.67 4.16
N ASN A 285 -22.62 0.92 5.02
CA ASN A 285 -23.96 1.26 5.51
C ASN A 285 -24.94 1.65 4.39
N GLY A 286 -24.91 0.93 3.25
CA GLY A 286 -25.76 1.19 2.09
C GLY A 286 -25.29 2.33 1.17
N THR A 287 -24.23 3.05 1.53
CA THR A 287 -23.60 4.07 0.67
C THR A 287 -22.47 3.45 -0.15
N GLN A 288 -22.52 3.64 -1.48
CA GLN A 288 -21.45 3.18 -2.37
C GLN A 288 -20.25 4.11 -2.24
N VAL A 289 -19.13 3.58 -1.75
CA VAL A 289 -17.83 4.30 -1.60
C VAL A 289 -16.98 4.08 -2.83
N ILE A 290 -16.82 2.81 -3.23
CA ILE A 290 -16.10 2.42 -4.45
C ILE A 290 -17.07 1.73 -5.40
N PRO A 291 -17.07 2.05 -6.70
CA PRO A 291 -17.97 1.44 -7.67
C PRO A 291 -17.91 -0.09 -7.66
N SER A 292 -19.05 -0.76 -7.62
CA SER A 292 -19.12 -2.22 -7.56
C SER A 292 -18.50 -2.89 -8.79
N ASN A 293 -18.72 -2.33 -9.98
CA ASN A 293 -18.13 -2.82 -11.22
C ASN A 293 -16.59 -2.70 -11.23
N TRP A 294 -16.04 -1.70 -10.54
CA TRP A 294 -14.59 -1.56 -10.38
C TRP A 294 -14.01 -2.66 -9.49
N LEU A 295 -14.70 -3.01 -8.41
CA LEU A 295 -14.29 -4.13 -7.55
C LEU A 295 -14.45 -5.47 -8.27
N GLU A 296 -15.51 -5.66 -9.04
CA GLU A 296 -15.70 -6.83 -9.90
C GLU A 296 -14.55 -6.97 -10.91
N ASP A 297 -14.12 -5.85 -11.53
CA ASP A 297 -12.95 -5.81 -12.41
C ASP A 297 -11.67 -6.24 -11.66
N ILE A 298 -11.45 -5.75 -10.44
CA ILE A 298 -10.32 -6.16 -9.61
C ILE A 298 -10.38 -7.67 -9.31
N PHE A 299 -11.53 -8.18 -8.91
CA PHE A 299 -11.66 -9.53 -8.39
C PHE A 299 -11.56 -10.61 -9.49
N TYR A 300 -12.00 -10.30 -10.72
CA TYR A 300 -12.20 -11.34 -11.73
C TYR A 300 -11.49 -11.09 -13.06
N ASN A 301 -11.11 -9.85 -13.40
CA ASN A 301 -10.65 -9.48 -14.76
C ASN A 301 -9.15 -9.24 -14.88
N GLY A 302 -8.34 -9.68 -13.90
CA GLY A 302 -6.88 -9.64 -14.02
C GLY A 302 -6.37 -10.73 -14.96
N ASP A 303 -5.16 -10.54 -15.48
CA ASP A 303 -4.50 -11.43 -16.43
C ASP A 303 -3.55 -12.40 -15.72
N PRO A 304 -3.89 -13.70 -15.60
CA PRO A 304 -3.02 -14.68 -14.95
C PRO A 304 -1.80 -15.07 -15.79
N GLU A 305 -1.83 -14.88 -17.11
CA GLU A 305 -0.67 -15.16 -17.99
C GLU A 305 0.41 -14.10 -17.72
N ALA A 306 0.01 -12.81 -17.74
CA ALA A 306 0.92 -11.72 -17.41
C ALA A 306 1.55 -11.88 -16.01
N TRP A 307 0.82 -12.46 -15.05
CA TRP A 307 1.34 -12.79 -13.72
C TRP A 307 2.39 -13.90 -13.77
N ARG A 308 2.14 -15.01 -14.50
CA ARG A 308 3.07 -16.14 -14.60
C ARG A 308 4.40 -15.75 -15.24
N ASP A 309 4.37 -14.80 -16.16
CA ASP A 309 5.56 -14.28 -16.84
C ASP A 309 6.22 -13.12 -16.05
N GLY A 310 5.67 -12.77 -14.89
CA GLY A 310 6.04 -11.60 -14.12
C GLY A 310 7.03 -11.84 -12.99
N ASP A 311 7.54 -10.73 -12.45
CA ASP A 311 8.64 -10.68 -11.46
C ASP A 311 8.37 -11.47 -10.18
N PHE A 312 7.12 -11.55 -9.72
CA PHE A 312 6.81 -12.10 -8.40
C PHE A 312 6.23 -13.51 -8.42
N TYR A 313 6.09 -14.13 -9.58
CA TYR A 313 5.53 -15.49 -9.68
C TYR A 313 6.30 -16.51 -8.85
N GLU A 314 7.65 -16.53 -8.99
CA GLU A 314 8.51 -17.43 -8.22
C GLU A 314 8.52 -17.07 -6.72
N ILE A 315 8.66 -15.78 -6.40
CA ILE A 315 8.74 -15.29 -5.00
C ILE A 315 7.46 -15.61 -4.23
N MET A 316 6.30 -15.57 -4.90
CA MET A 316 5.00 -15.92 -4.31
C MET A 316 4.64 -17.40 -4.48
N GLY A 317 5.62 -18.29 -4.67
CA GLY A 317 5.46 -19.74 -4.67
C GLY A 317 4.64 -20.27 -5.84
N ARG A 318 4.73 -19.65 -7.02
CA ARG A 318 4.04 -20.05 -8.26
C ARG A 318 2.52 -20.19 -8.11
N ARG A 319 1.91 -19.34 -7.29
CA ARG A 319 0.47 -19.38 -7.03
C ARG A 319 -0.34 -18.90 -8.23
N ASP A 320 -1.55 -19.44 -8.37
CA ASP A 320 -2.55 -18.95 -9.32
C ASP A 320 -3.13 -17.62 -8.82
N ILE A 321 -2.47 -16.55 -9.19
CA ILE A 321 -2.79 -15.17 -8.84
C ILE A 321 -3.01 -14.40 -10.15
N HIS A 322 -3.74 -13.31 -10.10
CA HIS A 322 -3.63 -12.21 -11.04
C HIS A 322 -3.39 -10.91 -10.30
N TYR A 323 -2.87 -9.90 -10.99
CA TYR A 323 -2.71 -8.54 -10.46
C TYR A 323 -3.60 -7.58 -11.25
N ARG A 324 -4.46 -6.84 -10.55
CA ARG A 324 -5.40 -5.92 -11.19
C ARG A 324 -5.59 -4.67 -10.36
N SER A 325 -5.43 -3.49 -10.97
CA SER A 325 -5.64 -2.20 -10.32
C SER A 325 -4.96 -2.07 -8.94
N LYS A 326 -3.70 -2.51 -8.85
CA LYS A 326 -2.86 -2.50 -7.63
C LYS A 326 -3.25 -3.52 -6.55
N TRP A 327 -4.02 -4.55 -6.90
CA TRP A 327 -4.41 -5.63 -6.01
C TRP A 327 -3.93 -6.98 -6.52
N TYR A 328 -3.45 -7.82 -5.61
CA TYR A 328 -3.22 -9.25 -5.85
C TYR A 328 -4.51 -10.01 -5.57
N VAL A 329 -4.83 -10.97 -6.40
CA VAL A 329 -6.01 -11.83 -6.22
C VAL A 329 -5.60 -13.29 -6.41
N LYS A 330 -5.56 -14.06 -5.32
CA LYS A 330 -5.47 -15.51 -5.36
C LYS A 330 -6.79 -16.04 -5.89
N ARG A 331 -6.71 -16.72 -7.03
CA ARG A 331 -7.88 -17.21 -7.76
C ARG A 331 -8.42 -18.51 -7.15
N GLY A 332 -9.65 -18.83 -7.45
CA GLY A 332 -10.31 -20.07 -6.98
C GLY A 332 -11.78 -19.85 -6.65
N SER A 333 -12.42 -20.87 -6.10
CA SER A 333 -13.81 -20.82 -5.63
C SER A 333 -13.99 -19.90 -4.42
N GLU A 334 -12.95 -19.75 -3.61
CA GLU A 334 -12.87 -18.84 -2.47
C GLU A 334 -11.70 -17.87 -2.67
N PRO A 335 -11.89 -16.82 -3.50
CA PRO A 335 -10.81 -15.90 -3.81
C PRO A 335 -10.34 -15.16 -2.56
N LEU A 336 -9.03 -14.83 -2.53
CA LEU A 336 -8.46 -13.97 -1.51
C LEU A 336 -7.81 -12.78 -2.20
N ILE A 337 -8.34 -11.59 -1.94
CA ILE A 337 -7.81 -10.33 -2.45
C ILE A 337 -6.85 -9.78 -1.40
N PHE A 338 -5.68 -9.28 -1.82
CA PHE A 338 -4.74 -8.75 -0.85
C PHE A 338 -3.83 -7.66 -1.41
N GLY A 339 -3.43 -6.74 -0.53
CA GLY A 339 -2.34 -5.81 -0.72
C GLY A 339 -1.11 -6.29 0.04
N VAL A 340 0.09 -6.07 -0.54
CA VAL A 340 1.37 -6.45 0.06
C VAL A 340 2.28 -5.24 0.14
N GLY A 341 2.93 -5.05 1.28
CA GLY A 341 3.97 -4.05 1.49
C GLY A 341 5.22 -4.69 2.10
N ILE A 342 6.39 -4.18 1.70
CA ILE A 342 7.66 -4.61 2.29
C ILE A 342 7.65 -4.48 3.81
N HIS A 343 8.51 -5.26 4.47
CA HIS A 343 8.59 -5.37 5.93
C HIS A 343 7.31 -5.94 6.58
N GLY A 344 6.47 -6.67 5.81
CA GLY A 344 5.33 -7.42 6.35
C GLY A 344 4.05 -6.62 6.55
N GLN A 345 3.72 -5.70 5.65
CA GLN A 345 2.44 -5.00 5.65
C GLN A 345 1.44 -5.74 4.76
N PHE A 346 0.23 -6.01 5.27
CA PHE A 346 -0.79 -6.70 4.49
C PHE A 346 -2.20 -6.17 4.78
N LEU A 347 -3.05 -6.22 3.78
CA LEU A 347 -4.49 -6.22 3.92
C LEU A 347 -5.03 -7.41 3.15
N PHE A 348 -5.70 -8.34 3.83
CA PHE A 348 -6.38 -9.48 3.23
C PHE A 348 -7.89 -9.27 3.27
N VAL A 349 -8.57 -9.62 2.17
CA VAL A 349 -10.02 -9.45 2.00
C VAL A 349 -10.62 -10.74 1.42
N ASP A 350 -11.54 -11.33 2.15
CA ASP A 350 -12.38 -12.42 1.65
C ASP A 350 -13.81 -11.88 1.41
N PRO A 351 -14.23 -11.69 0.16
CA PRO A 351 -15.54 -11.13 -0.15
C PRO A 351 -16.69 -12.13 0.09
N ILE A 352 -16.40 -13.45 0.11
CA ILE A 352 -17.40 -14.48 0.30
C ILE A 352 -17.70 -14.67 1.79
N LYS A 353 -16.66 -14.84 2.59
CA LYS A 353 -16.77 -15.02 4.05
C LYS A 353 -16.88 -13.72 4.83
N LYS A 354 -16.88 -12.56 4.14
CA LYS A 354 -16.94 -11.23 4.76
C LYS A 354 -15.87 -11.01 5.83
N ILE A 355 -14.62 -11.35 5.48
CA ILE A 355 -13.46 -11.17 6.36
C ILE A 355 -12.58 -10.05 5.79
N SER A 356 -12.06 -9.22 6.69
CA SER A 356 -10.98 -8.27 6.44
C SER A 356 -9.92 -8.40 7.52
N ILE A 357 -8.64 -8.57 7.14
CA ILE A 357 -7.53 -8.69 8.06
C ILE A 357 -6.47 -7.65 7.70
N ALA A 358 -6.31 -6.63 8.55
CA ALA A 358 -5.18 -5.71 8.49
C ALA A 358 -4.03 -6.25 9.34
N TRP A 359 -2.82 -6.33 8.76
CA TRP A 359 -1.65 -6.90 9.40
C TRP A 359 -0.46 -5.97 9.20
N PHE A 360 0.10 -5.46 10.28
CA PHE A 360 1.27 -4.59 10.29
C PHE A 360 2.47 -5.27 10.95
N SER A 361 3.65 -5.06 10.40
CA SER A 361 4.89 -5.62 10.92
C SER A 361 6.07 -4.65 10.72
N SER A 362 7.15 -4.88 11.46
CA SER A 362 8.43 -4.18 11.32
C SER A 362 9.57 -5.15 11.00
N GLN A 363 9.32 -6.10 10.08
CA GLN A 363 10.29 -7.11 9.69
C GLN A 363 11.60 -6.46 9.25
N ASP A 364 12.72 -7.05 9.64
CA ASP A 364 14.08 -6.55 9.33
C ASP A 364 14.42 -6.65 7.84
N ILE A 365 13.94 -7.71 7.18
CA ILE A 365 14.13 -7.94 5.74
C ILE A 365 12.92 -7.40 4.97
N PRO A 366 13.12 -6.57 3.92
CA PRO A 366 12.02 -5.99 3.16
C PRO A 366 11.09 -7.01 2.51
N LEU A 367 11.65 -8.09 1.95
CA LEU A 367 10.91 -9.20 1.35
C LEU A 367 11.39 -10.52 1.96
N ASP A 368 10.57 -11.11 2.81
CA ASP A 368 10.81 -12.43 3.42
C ASP A 368 9.70 -13.39 3.01
N GLY A 369 10.01 -14.24 2.02
CA GLY A 369 9.06 -15.23 1.50
C GLY A 369 8.61 -16.23 2.56
N SER A 370 9.47 -16.60 3.52
CA SER A 370 9.14 -17.55 4.57
C SER A 370 8.12 -16.96 5.56
N ARG A 371 8.33 -15.70 5.97
CA ARG A 371 7.39 -14.99 6.84
C ARG A 371 6.07 -14.69 6.13
N PHE A 372 6.11 -14.42 4.82
CA PHE A 372 4.88 -14.30 4.01
C PHE A 372 4.08 -15.60 4.01
N GLU A 373 4.72 -16.75 3.80
CA GLU A 373 4.06 -18.06 3.83
C GLU A 373 3.41 -18.34 5.19
N VAL A 374 4.11 -18.08 6.28
CA VAL A 374 3.59 -18.23 7.65
C VAL A 374 2.37 -17.34 7.88
N THR A 375 2.45 -16.06 7.45
CA THR A 375 1.33 -15.11 7.56
C THR A 375 0.14 -15.56 6.73
N LEU A 376 0.36 -15.97 5.48
CA LEU A 376 -0.72 -16.44 4.59
C LEU A 376 -1.39 -17.71 5.13
N LYS A 377 -0.61 -18.64 5.69
CA LYS A 377 -1.16 -19.83 6.33
C LYS A 377 -2.08 -19.46 7.50
N MET A 378 -1.66 -18.55 8.38
CA MET A 378 -2.50 -18.06 9.47
C MET A 378 -3.80 -17.43 8.96
N VAL A 379 -3.74 -16.64 7.89
CA VAL A 379 -4.93 -16.07 7.26
C VAL A 379 -5.89 -17.16 6.76
N GLU A 380 -5.36 -18.21 6.12
CA GLU A 380 -6.20 -19.33 5.67
C GLU A 380 -6.79 -20.12 6.86
N GLU A 381 -6.06 -20.27 7.96
CA GLU A 381 -6.58 -20.88 9.20
C GLU A 381 -7.70 -20.04 9.82
N ILE A 382 -7.55 -18.69 9.86
CA ILE A 382 -8.62 -17.77 10.31
C ILE A 382 -9.87 -17.92 9.42
N ARG A 383 -9.68 -17.94 8.08
CA ARG A 383 -10.77 -18.13 7.12
C ARG A 383 -11.49 -19.48 7.31
N ALA A 384 -10.78 -20.51 7.71
CA ALA A 384 -11.35 -21.86 7.92
C ALA A 384 -12.24 -21.97 9.17
N LEU A 385 -12.24 -20.97 10.07
CA LEU A 385 -13.13 -20.92 11.24
C LEU A 385 -14.58 -20.52 10.88
N ILE A 386 -14.79 -20.03 9.68
CA ILE A 386 -16.07 -19.58 9.12
C ILE A 386 -16.42 -20.49 7.92
#